data_77fec9f5d6faee0546e190d626c24890
#
_entry.id   77fec9f5d6faee0546e190d626c24890
#
_cell.length_a   1.000
_cell.length_b   1.000
_cell.length_c   1.000
_cell.angle_alpha   90.00
_cell.angle_beta   90.00
_cell.angle_gamma   90.00
#
_symmetry.space_group_name_H-M   'P 1'
#
loop_
_entity.id
_entity.type
_entity.pdbx_description
1 polymer ?
#
loop_
_entity_poly.entity_id
_entity_poly.type
_entity_poly.pdbx_seq_one_letter_code
_entity_poly.pdbx_strand_id
1 'polypeptide(L)'
;MFTEGTFDGRITANLASALSRPVEEVRKAYFAKVEELELGRWGLDTFWEWIQQQLPGAGLASSEFRRIFLSSVQENAAMYDLLPRLPDSVELGLLSNNYPELSTLLRADPRWSRFRALIFSNELGHKKPAEQAFLALLRGLGCPAEHCLFVDDVLENLEAAAALGFQVLQYREHQTFTAGLTELGLL
;
A
#
# COMPACT_ATOMS: atom_id res chain seq x y z
N MET A 1 5.37 0.60 3.77
CA MET A 1 6.58 -0.30 3.81
C MET A 1 7.37 -0.33 2.49
N PHE A 2 6.93 -1.07 1.46
CA PHE A 2 7.64 -1.14 0.16
C PHE A 2 7.51 0.12 -0.69
N THR A 3 6.45 0.89 -0.49
CA THR A 3 6.24 2.17 -1.14
C THR A 3 6.01 3.26 -0.09
N GLU A 4 6.48 4.46 -0.41
CA GLU A 4 6.25 5.70 0.32
C GLU A 4 5.45 6.66 -0.56
N GLY A 5 4.78 7.63 0.04
CA GLY A 5 4.07 8.67 -0.71
C GLY A 5 2.57 8.51 -0.79
N THR A 6 2.02 7.32 -0.54
CA THR A 6 0.57 7.08 -0.63
C THR A 6 -0.22 7.68 0.52
N PHE A 7 0.31 7.61 1.74
CA PHE A 7 -0.38 8.09 2.96
C PHE A 7 0.37 9.19 3.72
N ASP A 8 1.60 9.50 3.33
CA ASP A 8 2.43 10.55 3.95
C ASP A 8 2.07 11.99 3.50
N GLY A 9 1.06 12.13 2.67
CA GLY A 9 0.60 13.41 2.14
C GLY A 9 1.33 13.91 0.89
N ARG A 10 2.30 13.17 0.37
CA ARG A 10 3.11 13.58 -0.80
C ARG A 10 2.26 13.76 -2.06
N ILE A 11 1.34 12.82 -2.33
CA ILE A 11 0.41 12.93 -3.47
C ILE A 11 -0.38 14.24 -3.36
N THR A 12 -0.98 14.51 -2.19
CA THR A 12 -1.80 15.70 -2.00
C THR A 12 -0.99 17.00 -2.04
N ALA A 13 0.25 16.98 -1.56
CA ALA A 13 1.16 18.13 -1.64
C ALA A 13 1.57 18.42 -3.10
N ASN A 14 1.93 17.40 -3.87
CA ASN A 14 2.29 17.55 -5.28
C ASN A 14 1.11 18.02 -6.13
N LEU A 15 -0.09 17.47 -5.88
CA LEU A 15 -1.32 17.95 -6.53
C LEU A 15 -1.65 19.39 -6.14
N ALA A 16 -1.53 19.76 -4.88
CA ALA A 16 -1.76 21.13 -4.41
C ALA A 16 -0.83 22.12 -5.11
N SER A 17 0.45 21.76 -5.24
CA SER A 17 1.43 22.56 -5.98
C SER A 17 1.04 22.72 -7.46
N ALA A 18 0.70 21.63 -8.14
CA ALA A 18 0.32 21.65 -9.56
C ALA A 18 -0.98 22.42 -9.82
N LEU A 19 -1.92 22.39 -8.86
CA LEU A 19 -3.20 23.10 -8.94
C LEU A 19 -3.12 24.56 -8.43
N SER A 20 -1.98 24.98 -7.86
CA SER A 20 -1.84 26.27 -7.16
C SER A 20 -2.92 26.48 -6.11
N ARG A 21 -3.20 25.44 -5.31
CA ARG A 21 -4.22 25.42 -4.26
C ARG A 21 -3.61 25.16 -2.89
N PRO A 22 -4.29 25.58 -1.80
CA PRO A 22 -3.91 25.16 -0.46
C PRO A 22 -3.93 23.63 -0.31
N VAL A 23 -2.90 23.08 0.30
CA VAL A 23 -2.76 21.61 0.47
C VAL A 23 -3.94 21.00 1.23
N GLU A 24 -4.50 21.70 2.20
CA GLU A 24 -5.63 21.21 3.00
C GLU A 24 -6.93 21.07 2.20
N GLU A 25 -7.17 21.94 1.20
CA GLU A 25 -8.32 21.79 0.29
C GLU A 25 -8.18 20.52 -0.55
N VAL A 26 -7.01 20.31 -1.14
CA VAL A 26 -6.72 19.13 -1.95
C VAL A 26 -6.77 17.86 -1.09
N ARG A 27 -6.19 17.92 0.10
CA ARG A 27 -6.22 16.81 1.07
C ARG A 27 -7.63 16.41 1.45
N LYS A 28 -8.49 17.37 1.75
CA LYS A 28 -9.91 17.13 2.07
C LYS A 28 -10.63 16.45 0.92
N ALA A 29 -10.48 16.94 -0.31
CA ALA A 29 -11.08 16.35 -1.49
C ALA A 29 -10.56 14.92 -1.74
N TYR A 30 -9.25 14.72 -1.62
CA TYR A 30 -8.58 13.43 -1.80
C TYR A 30 -9.10 12.37 -0.82
N PHE A 31 -9.00 12.64 0.49
CA PHE A 31 -9.37 11.67 1.52
C PHE A 31 -10.88 11.44 1.64
N ALA A 32 -11.72 12.30 1.07
CA ALA A 32 -13.16 12.07 1.05
C ALA A 32 -13.57 10.83 0.22
N LYS A 33 -12.75 10.44 -0.77
CA LYS A 33 -13.11 9.36 -1.71
C LYS A 33 -11.94 8.44 -2.11
N VAL A 34 -10.77 8.56 -1.50
CA VAL A 34 -9.63 7.68 -1.79
C VAL A 34 -9.97 6.21 -1.57
N GLU A 35 -10.87 5.90 -0.66
CA GLU A 35 -11.33 4.54 -0.41
C GLU A 35 -11.97 3.88 -1.62
N GLU A 36 -12.61 4.65 -2.51
CA GLU A 36 -13.19 4.12 -3.74
C GLU A 36 -12.10 3.58 -4.70
N LEU A 37 -10.89 4.20 -4.68
CA LEU A 37 -9.71 3.67 -5.38
C LEU A 37 -9.19 2.40 -4.69
N GLU A 38 -9.04 2.44 -3.36
CA GLU A 38 -8.49 1.34 -2.59
C GLU A 38 -9.35 0.07 -2.65
N LEU A 39 -10.65 0.22 -2.87
CA LEU A 39 -11.60 -0.88 -3.04
C LEU A 39 -11.85 -1.24 -4.51
N GLY A 40 -11.15 -0.59 -5.45
CA GLY A 40 -11.27 -0.86 -6.88
C GLY A 40 -12.60 -0.46 -7.51
N ARG A 41 -13.40 0.36 -6.83
CA ARG A 41 -14.69 0.85 -7.35
C ARG A 41 -14.49 1.95 -8.38
N TRP A 42 -13.41 2.72 -8.24
CA TRP A 42 -13.01 3.79 -9.14
C TRP A 42 -11.59 3.55 -9.66
N GLY A 43 -11.33 3.99 -10.90
CA GLY A 43 -9.98 4.20 -11.42
C GLY A 43 -9.56 5.67 -11.23
N LEU A 44 -8.32 5.98 -11.59
CA LEU A 44 -7.76 7.33 -11.42
C LEU A 44 -8.53 8.40 -12.20
N ASP A 45 -9.11 8.09 -13.36
CA ASP A 45 -9.85 9.06 -14.15
C ASP A 45 -11.14 9.50 -13.44
N THR A 46 -11.95 8.55 -12.95
CA THR A 46 -13.15 8.83 -12.17
C THR A 46 -12.82 9.57 -10.87
N PHE A 47 -11.71 9.18 -10.23
CA PHE A 47 -11.25 9.87 -9.03
C PHE A 47 -10.83 11.31 -9.34
N TRP A 48 -10.19 11.54 -10.48
CA TRP A 48 -9.82 12.89 -10.89
C TRP A 48 -11.05 13.75 -11.21
N GLU A 49 -12.04 13.21 -11.88
CA GLU A 49 -13.33 13.89 -12.12
C GLU A 49 -14.00 14.32 -10.80
N TRP A 50 -13.94 13.46 -9.78
CA TRP A 50 -14.40 13.80 -8.42
C TRP A 50 -13.60 14.98 -7.84
N ILE A 51 -12.28 14.93 -7.89
CA ILE A 51 -11.41 16.02 -7.37
C ILE A 51 -11.74 17.35 -8.07
N GLN A 52 -11.93 17.35 -9.39
CA GLN A 52 -12.28 18.55 -10.15
C GLN A 52 -13.64 19.14 -9.74
N GLN A 53 -14.61 18.31 -9.41
CA GLN A 53 -15.90 18.75 -8.89
C GLN A 53 -15.77 19.42 -7.51
N GLN A 54 -14.88 18.94 -6.67
CA GLN A 54 -14.63 19.50 -5.33
C GLN A 54 -13.76 20.77 -5.39
N LEU A 55 -12.93 20.92 -6.43
CA LEU A 55 -11.98 22.02 -6.61
C LEU A 55 -12.26 22.75 -7.95
N PRO A 56 -13.34 23.54 -8.05
CA PRO A 56 -13.69 24.23 -9.28
C PRO A 56 -12.53 25.10 -9.81
N GLY A 57 -12.27 25.03 -11.11
CA GLY A 57 -11.16 25.71 -11.76
C GLY A 57 -9.81 24.94 -11.69
N ALA A 58 -9.81 23.70 -11.21
CA ALA A 58 -8.65 22.80 -11.31
C ALA A 58 -8.42 22.44 -12.79
N GLY A 59 -7.61 23.25 -13.48
CA GLY A 59 -7.38 23.17 -14.93
C GLY A 59 -6.32 22.14 -15.35
N LEU A 60 -6.05 21.11 -14.54
CA LEU A 60 -5.07 20.07 -14.83
C LEU A 60 -5.68 18.99 -15.74
N ALA A 61 -4.95 18.59 -16.79
CA ALA A 61 -5.38 17.47 -17.64
C ALA A 61 -5.32 16.13 -16.88
N SER A 62 -6.22 15.17 -17.21
CA SER A 62 -6.23 13.83 -16.57
C SER A 62 -4.89 13.10 -16.70
N SER A 63 -4.22 13.22 -17.85
CA SER A 63 -2.89 12.64 -18.06
C SER A 63 -1.83 13.20 -17.11
N GLU A 64 -1.89 14.50 -16.84
CA GLU A 64 -0.97 15.17 -15.93
C GLU A 64 -1.28 14.83 -14.47
N PHE A 65 -2.56 14.77 -14.09
CA PHE A 65 -2.99 14.24 -12.80
C PHE A 65 -2.44 12.83 -12.57
N ARG A 66 -2.65 11.93 -13.54
CA ARG A 66 -2.15 10.55 -13.48
C ARG A 66 -0.64 10.48 -13.31
N ARG A 67 0.09 11.33 -14.06
CA ARG A 67 1.55 11.41 -13.97
C ARG A 67 1.99 11.85 -12.56
N ILE A 68 1.39 12.90 -12.02
CA ILE A 68 1.69 13.41 -10.67
C ILE A 68 1.36 12.34 -9.63
N PHE A 69 0.20 11.72 -9.73
CA PHE A 69 -0.26 10.69 -8.79
C PHE A 69 0.75 9.54 -8.73
N LEU A 70 1.07 8.93 -9.86
CA LEU A 70 1.97 7.78 -9.93
C LEU A 70 3.42 8.13 -9.57
N SER A 71 3.92 9.30 -10.00
CA SER A 71 5.28 9.74 -9.65
C SER A 71 5.45 10.16 -8.18
N SER A 72 4.37 10.38 -7.46
CA SER A 72 4.40 10.68 -6.03
C SER A 72 4.64 9.44 -5.17
N VAL A 73 4.37 8.26 -5.70
CA VAL A 73 4.67 7.00 -5.04
C VAL A 73 6.14 6.66 -5.28
N GLN A 74 6.90 6.54 -4.21
CA GLN A 74 8.33 6.21 -4.29
C GLN A 74 8.58 4.81 -3.70
N GLU A 75 9.58 4.13 -4.24
CA GLU A 75 10.02 2.85 -3.71
C GLU A 75 10.87 3.05 -2.45
N ASN A 76 10.65 2.21 -1.46
CA ASN A 76 11.56 2.05 -0.33
C ASN A 76 12.63 1.01 -0.71
N ALA A 77 13.71 1.47 -1.32
CA ALA A 77 14.78 0.60 -1.82
C ALA A 77 15.32 -0.35 -0.75
N ALA A 78 15.44 0.11 0.50
CA ALA A 78 15.92 -0.71 1.61
C ALA A 78 15.05 -1.96 1.86
N MET A 79 13.74 -1.87 1.61
CA MET A 79 12.86 -3.04 1.73
C MET A 79 13.03 -4.02 0.58
N TYR A 80 13.29 -3.54 -0.64
CA TYR A 80 13.60 -4.41 -1.77
C TYR A 80 14.95 -5.11 -1.61
N ASP A 81 15.96 -4.41 -1.11
CA ASP A 81 17.31 -4.96 -0.85
C ASP A 81 17.30 -6.02 0.27
N LEU A 82 16.28 -6.03 1.10
CA LEU A 82 16.12 -7.02 2.17
C LEU A 82 15.61 -8.38 1.64
N LEU A 83 14.79 -8.39 0.58
CA LEU A 83 14.15 -9.60 0.06
C LEU A 83 15.13 -10.74 -0.24
N PRO A 84 16.25 -10.53 -0.95
CA PRO A 84 17.22 -11.61 -1.23
C PRO A 84 17.99 -12.10 0.01
N ARG A 85 17.90 -11.40 1.13
CA ARG A 85 18.58 -11.79 2.39
C ARG A 85 17.73 -12.73 3.25
N LEU A 86 16.42 -12.78 2.99
CA LEU A 86 15.52 -13.70 3.69
C LEU A 86 15.79 -15.14 3.24
N PRO A 87 15.75 -16.14 4.15
CA PRO A 87 15.95 -17.54 3.82
C PRO A 87 14.96 -18.03 2.75
N ASP A 88 15.39 -18.93 1.87
CA ASP A 88 14.52 -19.53 0.84
C ASP A 88 13.39 -20.37 1.44
N SER A 89 13.54 -20.83 2.68
CA SER A 89 12.50 -21.55 3.42
C SER A 89 11.35 -20.66 3.88
N VAL A 90 11.49 -19.32 3.80
CA VAL A 90 10.42 -18.37 4.17
C VAL A 90 9.56 -18.08 2.96
N GLU A 91 8.29 -18.48 3.05
CA GLU A 91 7.27 -18.13 2.06
C GLU A 91 6.85 -16.66 2.23
N LEU A 92 6.80 -15.90 1.14
CA LEU A 92 6.46 -14.49 1.16
C LEU A 92 5.04 -14.26 0.64
N GLY A 93 4.31 -13.38 1.32
CA GLY A 93 3.01 -12.86 0.89
C GLY A 93 2.95 -11.35 1.01
N LEU A 94 2.27 -10.70 0.07
CA LEU A 94 1.99 -9.27 0.10
C LEU A 94 0.49 -9.05 0.29
N LEU A 95 0.13 -8.22 1.28
CA LEU A 95 -1.22 -7.67 1.44
C LEU A 95 -1.11 -6.14 1.46
N SER A 96 -1.66 -5.49 0.44
CA SER A 96 -1.53 -4.05 0.25
C SER A 96 -2.87 -3.37 -0.03
N ASN A 97 -3.15 -2.28 0.70
CA ASN A 97 -4.17 -1.32 0.31
C ASN A 97 -3.61 -0.55 -0.89
N ASN A 98 -4.25 -0.67 -2.04
CA ASN A 98 -3.65 -0.24 -3.29
C ASN A 98 -4.71 0.20 -4.31
N TYR A 99 -4.27 0.74 -5.44
CA TYR A 99 -5.10 1.28 -6.51
C TYR A 99 -4.94 0.44 -7.78
N PRO A 100 -5.92 0.41 -8.69
CA PRO A 100 -5.87 -0.43 -9.89
C PRO A 100 -4.61 -0.22 -10.74
N GLU A 101 -4.20 1.03 -10.95
CA GLU A 101 -3.04 1.35 -11.77
C GLU A 101 -1.72 0.92 -11.12
N LEU A 102 -1.59 1.08 -9.80
CA LEU A 102 -0.38 0.70 -9.09
C LEU A 102 -0.29 -0.82 -8.91
N SER A 103 -1.39 -1.51 -8.62
CA SER A 103 -1.39 -2.98 -8.54
C SER A 103 -0.99 -3.63 -9.87
N THR A 104 -1.43 -3.06 -11.00
CA THR A 104 -1.01 -3.50 -12.34
C THR A 104 0.50 -3.37 -12.54
N LEU A 105 1.08 -2.23 -12.14
CA LEU A 105 2.53 -2.01 -12.23
C LEU A 105 3.30 -2.97 -11.32
N LEU A 106 2.84 -3.16 -10.08
CA LEU A 106 3.49 -4.07 -9.13
C LEU A 106 3.45 -5.52 -9.61
N ARG A 107 2.32 -5.98 -10.19
CA ARG A 107 2.25 -7.36 -10.72
C ARG A 107 3.22 -7.61 -11.88
N ALA A 108 3.56 -6.59 -12.64
CA ALA A 108 4.50 -6.69 -13.76
C ALA A 108 5.98 -6.65 -13.31
N ASP A 109 6.27 -6.30 -12.07
CA ASP A 109 7.63 -6.20 -11.55
C ASP A 109 8.18 -7.58 -11.16
N PRO A 110 9.28 -8.05 -11.77
CA PRO A 110 9.85 -9.39 -11.52
C PRO A 110 10.35 -9.58 -10.08
N ARG A 111 10.58 -8.52 -9.31
CA ARG A 111 11.00 -8.60 -7.90
C ARG A 111 9.95 -9.29 -7.01
N TRP A 112 8.70 -9.30 -7.43
CA TRP A 112 7.61 -9.99 -6.73
C TRP A 112 7.46 -11.48 -7.08
N SER A 113 8.29 -12.01 -8.00
CA SER A 113 8.22 -13.42 -8.42
C SER A 113 8.45 -14.43 -7.28
N ARG A 114 9.15 -14.02 -6.21
CA ARG A 114 9.35 -14.81 -4.99
C ARG A 114 8.11 -14.87 -4.09
N PHE A 115 7.15 -13.97 -4.30
CA PHE A 115 5.95 -13.93 -3.47
C PHE A 115 4.93 -14.96 -3.93
N ARG A 116 4.55 -15.86 -3.02
CA ARG A 116 3.52 -16.87 -3.27
C ARG A 116 2.13 -16.25 -3.42
N ALA A 117 1.86 -15.18 -2.70
CA ALA A 117 0.58 -14.48 -2.73
C ALA A 117 0.78 -12.97 -2.87
N LEU A 118 0.07 -12.35 -3.82
CA LEU A 118 -0.03 -10.90 -3.98
C LEU A 118 -1.50 -10.52 -3.87
N ILE A 119 -1.90 -9.95 -2.74
CA ILE A 119 -3.28 -9.54 -2.44
C ILE A 119 -3.34 -8.01 -2.44
N PHE A 120 -4.09 -7.46 -3.37
CA PHE A 120 -4.36 -6.03 -3.47
C PHE A 120 -5.81 -5.73 -3.15
N SER A 121 -6.06 -4.74 -2.30
CA SER A 121 -7.40 -4.38 -1.84
C SER A 121 -8.36 -4.02 -2.98
N ASN A 122 -7.85 -3.32 -4.00
CA ASN A 122 -8.62 -2.92 -5.17
C ASN A 122 -9.10 -4.09 -6.04
N GLU A 123 -8.42 -5.23 -6.00
CA GLU A 123 -8.80 -6.46 -6.70
C GLU A 123 -9.73 -7.32 -5.83
N LEU A 124 -9.50 -7.29 -4.51
CA LEU A 124 -10.25 -8.07 -3.53
C LEU A 124 -11.61 -7.43 -3.17
N GLY A 125 -11.73 -6.10 -3.25
CA GLY A 125 -12.87 -5.34 -2.73
C GLY A 125 -12.89 -5.21 -1.20
N HIS A 126 -11.84 -5.62 -0.52
CA HIS A 126 -11.63 -5.50 0.92
C HIS A 126 -10.21 -5.01 1.21
N LYS A 127 -10.07 -4.09 2.17
CA LYS A 127 -8.78 -3.51 2.55
C LYS A 127 -8.44 -3.78 4.02
N LYS A 128 -7.17 -3.72 4.38
CA LYS A 128 -6.76 -3.68 5.78
C LYS A 128 -7.40 -2.46 6.47
N PRO A 129 -7.90 -2.57 7.70
CA PRO A 129 -7.78 -3.71 8.63
C PRO A 129 -8.91 -4.74 8.57
N ALA A 130 -9.75 -4.80 7.53
CA ALA A 130 -10.84 -5.75 7.44
C ALA A 130 -10.35 -7.21 7.44
N GLU A 131 -10.97 -8.07 8.22
CA GLU A 131 -10.65 -9.50 8.36
C GLU A 131 -10.53 -10.23 7.02
N GLN A 132 -11.43 -9.93 6.08
CA GLN A 132 -11.47 -10.54 4.75
C GLN A 132 -10.16 -10.38 3.97
N ALA A 133 -9.44 -9.27 4.19
CA ALA A 133 -8.15 -9.02 3.56
C ALA A 133 -7.08 -9.99 4.08
N PHE A 134 -7.01 -10.20 5.38
CA PHE A 134 -6.08 -11.14 6.01
C PHE A 134 -6.41 -12.59 5.66
N LEU A 135 -7.69 -12.97 5.66
CA LEU A 135 -8.13 -14.31 5.25
C LEU A 135 -7.79 -14.58 3.78
N ALA A 136 -7.83 -13.58 2.90
CA ALA A 136 -7.39 -13.75 1.52
C ALA A 136 -5.88 -14.01 1.43
N LEU A 137 -5.06 -13.33 2.24
CA LEU A 137 -3.63 -13.57 2.33
C LEU A 137 -3.34 -15.00 2.81
N LEU A 138 -3.97 -15.46 3.89
CA LEU A 138 -3.79 -16.82 4.42
C LEU A 138 -4.18 -17.90 3.40
N ARG A 139 -5.28 -17.70 2.67
CA ARG A 139 -5.66 -18.63 1.57
C ARG A 139 -4.60 -18.66 0.47
N GLY A 140 -4.02 -17.51 0.12
CA GLY A 140 -2.96 -17.43 -0.89
C GLY A 140 -1.66 -18.10 -0.45
N LEU A 141 -1.30 -17.97 0.83
CA LEU A 141 -0.12 -18.60 1.42
C LEU A 141 -0.33 -20.12 1.69
N GLY A 142 -1.56 -20.53 1.98
CA GLY A 142 -1.88 -21.91 2.31
C GLY A 142 -1.38 -22.34 3.69
N CYS A 143 -1.23 -21.40 4.63
CA CYS A 143 -0.78 -21.67 6.00
C CYS A 143 -1.68 -20.97 7.03
N PRO A 144 -1.75 -21.47 8.28
CA PRO A 144 -2.53 -20.85 9.35
C PRO A 144 -1.81 -19.58 9.89
N ALA A 145 -2.58 -18.69 10.50
CA ALA A 145 -2.11 -17.38 10.94
C ALA A 145 -0.95 -17.43 11.95
N GLU A 146 -0.99 -18.41 12.87
CA GLU A 146 0.04 -18.62 13.89
C GLU A 146 1.43 -18.95 13.34
N HIS A 147 1.51 -19.38 12.08
CA HIS A 147 2.77 -19.61 11.37
C HIS A 147 3.23 -18.41 10.51
N CYS A 148 2.48 -17.31 10.57
CA CYS A 148 2.77 -16.13 9.77
C CYS A 148 3.25 -14.97 10.65
N LEU A 149 4.32 -14.31 10.21
CA LEU A 149 4.72 -13.00 10.71
C LEU A 149 4.13 -11.93 9.79
N PHE A 150 3.21 -11.11 10.32
CA PHE A 150 2.65 -9.98 9.59
C PHE A 150 3.43 -8.70 9.94
N VAL A 151 3.93 -8.02 8.92
CA VAL A 151 4.71 -6.79 9.06
C VAL A 151 3.93 -5.64 8.44
N ASP A 152 3.72 -4.57 9.21
CA ASP A 152 3.04 -3.36 8.74
C ASP A 152 3.55 -2.13 9.51
N ASP A 153 3.40 -0.95 8.95
CA ASP A 153 3.74 0.33 9.60
C ASP A 153 2.54 0.92 10.35
N VAL A 154 1.32 0.50 10.03
CA VAL A 154 0.06 0.97 10.63
C VAL A 154 -0.35 0.05 11.78
N LEU A 155 -0.43 0.63 12.99
CA LEU A 155 -0.74 -0.12 14.21
C LEU A 155 -2.11 -0.83 14.14
N GLU A 156 -3.14 -0.18 13.61
CA GLU A 156 -4.48 -0.75 13.45
C GLU A 156 -4.48 -2.03 12.61
N ASN A 157 -3.64 -2.10 11.56
CA ASN A 157 -3.48 -3.30 10.76
C ASN A 157 -2.82 -4.44 11.54
N LEU A 158 -1.84 -4.12 12.39
CA LEU A 158 -1.16 -5.09 13.25
C LEU A 158 -2.10 -5.63 14.33
N GLU A 159 -2.92 -4.78 14.95
CA GLU A 159 -3.92 -5.17 15.95
C GLU A 159 -4.95 -6.13 15.33
N ALA A 160 -5.44 -5.82 14.12
CA ALA A 160 -6.36 -6.70 13.40
C ALA A 160 -5.71 -8.04 13.04
N ALA A 161 -4.46 -8.05 12.58
CA ALA A 161 -3.72 -9.27 12.28
C ALA A 161 -3.49 -10.12 13.55
N ALA A 162 -3.08 -9.50 14.65
CA ALA A 162 -2.87 -10.17 15.94
C ALA A 162 -4.15 -10.83 16.46
N ALA A 163 -5.31 -10.16 16.31
CA ALA A 163 -6.61 -10.71 16.68
C ALA A 163 -6.98 -11.97 15.88
N LEU A 164 -6.40 -12.15 14.68
CA LEU A 164 -6.55 -13.34 13.84
C LEU A 164 -5.49 -14.42 14.08
N GLY A 165 -4.57 -14.19 15.03
CA GLY A 165 -3.53 -15.15 15.42
C GLY A 165 -2.18 -14.98 14.70
N PHE A 166 -1.98 -13.95 13.90
CA PHE A 166 -0.66 -13.67 13.33
C PHE A 166 0.34 -13.25 14.42
N GLN A 167 1.59 -13.64 14.28
CA GLN A 167 2.68 -12.92 14.90
C GLN A 167 2.82 -11.57 14.18
N VAL A 168 3.14 -10.50 14.92
CA VAL A 168 3.18 -9.15 14.33
C VAL A 168 4.49 -8.45 14.62
N LEU A 169 4.98 -7.67 13.65
CA LEU A 169 6.16 -6.83 13.80
C LEU A 169 5.90 -5.47 13.14
N GLN A 170 6.03 -4.40 13.93
CA GLN A 170 5.83 -3.05 13.40
C GLN A 170 7.07 -2.58 12.64
N TYR A 171 6.89 -2.18 11.38
CA TYR A 171 7.90 -1.44 10.64
C TYR A 171 7.82 0.05 11.01
N ARG A 172 8.87 0.60 11.60
CA ARG A 172 9.01 2.03 11.89
C ARG A 172 10.16 2.63 11.12
N GLU A 173 11.31 2.01 11.21
CA GLU A 173 12.53 2.37 10.52
C GLU A 173 13.33 1.12 10.18
N HIS A 174 14.15 1.18 9.15
CA HIS A 174 14.83 0.02 8.59
C HIS A 174 15.75 -0.68 9.58
N GLN A 175 16.51 0.07 10.40
CA GLN A 175 17.47 -0.49 11.32
C GLN A 175 16.82 -1.31 12.44
N THR A 176 15.79 -0.77 13.09
CA THR A 176 15.06 -1.49 14.15
C THR A 176 14.28 -2.67 13.60
N PHE A 177 13.77 -2.56 12.37
CA PHE A 177 13.07 -3.64 11.69
C PHE A 177 14.00 -4.82 11.38
N THR A 178 15.21 -4.56 10.82
CA THR A 178 16.19 -5.62 10.54
C THR A 178 16.71 -6.28 11.81
N ALA A 179 16.88 -5.53 12.91
CA ALA A 179 17.22 -6.10 14.20
C ALA A 179 16.13 -7.07 14.69
N GLY A 180 14.86 -6.68 14.61
CA GLY A 180 13.73 -7.56 14.96
C GLY A 180 13.67 -8.84 14.12
N LEU A 181 13.93 -8.76 12.80
CA LEU A 181 14.02 -9.96 11.96
C LEU A 181 15.20 -10.86 12.36
N THR A 182 16.34 -10.29 12.75
CA THR A 182 17.50 -11.06 13.22
C THR A 182 17.18 -11.77 14.53
N GLU A 183 16.50 -11.11 15.48
CA GLU A 183 16.05 -11.73 16.74
C GLU A 183 15.10 -12.90 16.52
N LEU A 184 14.30 -12.85 15.44
CA LEU A 184 13.42 -13.92 15.01
C LEU A 184 14.11 -15.01 14.17
N GLY A 185 15.41 -14.88 13.90
CA GLY A 185 16.18 -15.84 13.10
C GLY A 185 15.86 -15.81 11.60
N LEU A 186 15.33 -14.68 11.10
CA LEU A 186 14.95 -14.48 9.70
C LEU A 186 16.02 -13.71 8.88
N LEU A 187 17.08 -13.23 9.56
CA LEU A 187 18.23 -12.55 8.93
C LEU A 187 19.53 -13.01 9.57
#